data_06bb3c99865a968e0b51288a7f848fa1
#
_entry.id   06bb3c99865a968e0b51288a7f848fa1
#
_cell.length_a   1.000
_cell.length_b   1.000
_cell.length_c   1.000
_cell.angle_alpha   90.00
_cell.angle_beta   90.00
_cell.angle_gamma   90.00
#
_symmetry.space_group_name_H-M   'P 1'
#
loop_
_entity.id
_entity.type
_entity.pdbx_description
1 polymer ?
#
loop_
_entity_poly.entity_id
_entity_poly.type
_entity_poly.pdbx_seq_one_letter_code
_entity_poly.pdbx_strand_id
1 'polypeptide(L)'
;MQESNNDFMNNKCPTNPKLVIPDVRVTTPYIICAAIWFKDGNKYSHQPRNVDSGLVVCGRRHHNCFLTALELNGGKKIEGLNELNAKAVQGFLTSDDRFVDRKEGGQIAFDAGQTAKLTECLFSEDLY
;
A
#
# COMPACT_ATOMS: atom_id res chain seq x y z
N MET A 1 -13.06 30.54 -20.63
CA MET A 1 -13.03 30.11 -20.52
C MET A 1 -12.97 29.48 -20.67
N GLN A 2 -13.19 29.45 -20.60
CA GLN A 2 -13.28 28.63 -20.55
C GLN A 2 -12.71 28.07 -20.59
N GLU A 3 -12.38 27.86 -20.35
CA GLU A 3 -11.90 27.13 -20.23
C GLU A 3 -11.64 26.90 -19.44
N SER A 4 -11.73 27.26 -18.96
CA SER A 4 -11.59 26.95 -18.13
C SER A 4 -11.90 26.22 -17.55
N ASN A 5 -12.46 26.17 -17.38
CA ASN A 5 -12.98 25.35 -16.82
C ASN A 5 -12.71 24.11 -17.13
N ASN A 6 -12.60 23.73 -17.69
CA ASN A 6 -12.27 22.61 -18.00
C ASN A 6 -10.97 22.39 -17.79
N ASP A 7 -10.34 23.17 -17.66
CA ASP A 7 -9.18 23.09 -17.41
C ASP A 7 -8.93 22.66 -16.14
N PHE A 8 -9.66 22.99 -15.41
CA PHE A 8 -9.52 22.56 -14.24
C PHE A 8 -9.51 21.18 -14.10
N MET A 9 -10.16 20.57 -14.78
CA MET A 9 -10.16 19.32 -14.74
C MET A 9 -9.06 18.79 -15.32
N ASN A 10 -8.60 19.38 -16.12
CA ASN A 10 -7.59 18.88 -16.71
C ASN A 10 -6.43 19.36 -16.18
N ASN A 11 -6.46 20.16 -15.45
CA ASN A 11 -5.45 20.59 -14.98
C ASN A 11 -5.01 20.04 -13.99
N LYS A 12 -5.24 19.52 -13.91
CA LYS A 12 -4.82 19.17 -13.39
C LYS A 12 -3.98 19.04 -13.17
N CYS A 13 -3.58 18.75 -13.00
CA CYS A 13 -2.98 18.71 -12.96
C CYS A 13 -2.21 18.94 -13.48
N PRO A 14 -1.77 19.24 -13.32
CA PRO A 14 -1.15 19.73 -13.87
C PRO A 14 -0.34 19.59 -14.57
N THR A 15 -0.51 19.48 -15.02
CA THR A 15 0.11 19.34 -15.99
C THR A 15 0.97 20.39 -16.43
N ASN A 16 1.63 20.98 -15.66
CA ASN A 16 2.65 21.89 -16.02
C ASN A 16 3.78 21.09 -16.64
N PRO A 17 4.04 21.27 -17.89
CA PRO A 17 5.05 20.46 -18.56
C PRO A 17 6.40 20.60 -17.94
N LYS A 18 6.67 21.71 -17.34
CA LYS A 18 7.96 21.88 -16.72
C LYS A 18 8.12 21.02 -15.53
N LEU A 19 7.05 20.58 -14.97
CA LEU A 19 7.12 19.69 -13.85
C LEU A 19 7.28 18.28 -14.27
N VAL A 20 7.22 18.03 -15.54
CA VAL A 20 7.39 16.68 -15.99
C VAL A 20 8.84 16.42 -16.06
N ILE A 21 9.38 16.08 -14.99
CA ILE A 21 10.78 15.75 -14.92
C ILE A 21 10.87 14.26 -15.05
N PRO A 22 11.50 13.78 -16.08
CA PRO A 22 11.57 12.35 -16.29
C PRO A 22 12.14 11.61 -15.12
N ASP A 23 13.08 12.20 -14.43
CA ASP A 23 13.66 11.49 -13.33
C ASP A 23 12.73 11.29 -12.20
N VAL A 24 11.65 12.00 -12.13
CA VAL A 24 10.69 11.77 -11.08
C VAL A 24 10.22 10.34 -11.11
N ARG A 25 10.16 9.78 -12.30
CA ARG A 25 9.65 8.46 -12.39
C ARG A 25 10.56 7.41 -11.89
N VAL A 26 11.82 7.72 -11.70
CA VAL A 26 12.77 6.78 -11.16
C VAL A 26 13.05 7.09 -9.71
N THR A 27 12.17 7.84 -9.09
CA THR A 27 12.29 8.14 -7.70
C THR A 27 12.27 6.86 -6.89
N THR A 28 13.07 6.81 -5.88
CA THR A 28 13.11 5.67 -4.97
C THR A 28 11.73 5.43 -4.39
N PRO A 29 11.24 4.21 -4.41
CA PRO A 29 9.95 3.92 -3.80
C PRO A 29 10.00 4.13 -2.30
N TYR A 30 8.84 4.38 -1.71
CA TYR A 30 8.73 4.58 -0.27
C TYR A 30 7.47 3.86 0.22
N ILE A 31 7.38 3.72 1.54
CA ILE A 31 6.25 3.04 2.15
C ILE A 31 5.10 4.02 2.32
N ILE A 32 3.92 3.62 1.90
CA ILE A 32 2.72 4.44 2.03
C ILE A 32 1.98 4.11 3.32
N CYS A 33 1.71 2.84 3.58
CA CYS A 33 0.93 2.45 4.75
C CYS A 33 1.11 0.98 5.04
N ALA A 34 0.65 0.58 6.22
CA ALA A 34 0.59 -0.81 6.60
C ALA A 34 -0.42 -1.55 5.71
N ALA A 35 -0.17 -2.81 5.48
CA ALA A 35 -1.03 -3.63 4.66
C ALA A 35 -0.94 -5.09 5.10
N ILE A 36 -2.01 -5.84 4.86
CA ILE A 36 -2.02 -7.27 5.11
C ILE A 36 -2.55 -7.94 3.87
N TRP A 37 -1.85 -8.96 3.42
CA TRP A 37 -2.21 -9.72 2.25
C TRP A 37 -2.84 -11.03 2.72
N PHE A 38 -4.14 -11.17 2.46
CA PHE A 38 -4.87 -12.39 2.79
C PHE A 38 -4.85 -13.28 1.55
N LYS A 39 -4.10 -14.36 1.62
CA LYS A 39 -3.90 -15.24 0.48
C LYS A 39 -5.02 -16.28 0.42
N ASP A 40 -6.19 -15.85 0.00
CA ASP A 40 -7.36 -16.72 -0.05
C ASP A 40 -7.53 -17.41 -1.40
N GLY A 41 -6.65 -17.14 -2.35
CA GLY A 41 -6.71 -17.78 -3.65
C GLY A 41 -7.67 -17.14 -4.63
N ASN A 42 -8.44 -16.18 -4.20
CA ASN A 42 -9.39 -15.50 -5.07
C ASN A 42 -8.74 -14.32 -5.76
N LYS A 43 -9.26 -13.93 -6.90
CA LYS A 43 -8.75 -12.78 -7.61
C LYS A 43 -9.66 -11.59 -7.37
N TYR A 44 -9.04 -10.47 -7.09
CA TYR A 44 -9.75 -9.23 -6.85
C TYR A 44 -9.19 -8.17 -7.78
N SER A 45 -10.03 -7.20 -8.14
CA SER A 45 -9.54 -6.09 -8.95
C SER A 45 -8.84 -5.07 -8.08
N HIS A 46 -8.00 -4.27 -8.71
CA HIS A 46 -7.33 -3.13 -8.07
C HIS A 46 -6.41 -3.54 -6.93
N GLN A 47 -5.73 -4.65 -7.10
CA GLN A 47 -4.74 -5.09 -6.13
C GLN A 47 -3.36 -4.57 -6.53
N PRO A 48 -2.39 -4.56 -5.61
CA PRO A 48 -1.02 -4.18 -5.96
C PRO A 48 -0.52 -4.99 -7.14
N ARG A 49 0.32 -4.38 -7.96
CA ARG A 49 0.71 -4.98 -9.24
C ARG A 49 1.50 -6.29 -9.10
N ASN A 50 2.07 -6.54 -7.93
CA ASN A 50 2.80 -7.78 -7.70
C ASN A 50 1.96 -8.84 -6.99
N VAL A 51 0.65 -8.64 -6.88
CA VAL A 51 -0.25 -9.58 -6.21
C VAL A 51 -1.15 -10.21 -7.26
N ASP A 52 -0.96 -11.51 -7.52
CA ASP A 52 -1.76 -12.21 -8.52
C ASP A 52 -3.11 -12.66 -7.97
N SER A 53 -3.14 -13.05 -6.72
CA SER A 53 -4.39 -13.49 -6.09
C SER A 53 -4.34 -13.11 -4.63
N GLY A 54 -5.51 -13.09 -3.99
CA GLY A 54 -5.62 -12.67 -2.61
C GLY A 54 -6.01 -11.22 -2.51
N LEU A 55 -6.36 -10.83 -1.31
CA LEU A 55 -6.85 -9.48 -1.02
C LEU A 55 -5.85 -8.77 -0.12
N VAL A 56 -5.40 -7.60 -0.54
CA VAL A 56 -4.53 -6.75 0.28
C VAL A 56 -5.40 -5.68 0.90
N VAL A 57 -5.36 -5.60 2.22
CA VAL A 57 -6.13 -4.61 2.98
C VAL A 57 -5.15 -3.64 3.62
N CYS A 58 -5.34 -2.37 3.36
CA CYS A 58 -4.46 -1.32 3.85
C CYS A 58 -5.06 -0.62 5.04
N GLY A 59 -4.21 -0.02 5.85
CA GLY A 59 -4.63 0.76 6.99
C GLY A 59 -3.46 1.49 7.59
N ARG A 60 -3.75 2.34 8.57
CA ARG A 60 -2.70 3.10 9.21
C ARG A 60 -1.76 2.19 9.99
N ARG A 61 -2.32 1.21 10.68
CA ARG A 61 -1.59 0.22 11.45
C ARG A 61 -2.10 -1.15 11.06
N HIS A 62 -1.33 -2.17 11.35
CA HIS A 62 -1.74 -3.52 10.97
C HIS A 62 -3.04 -3.95 11.66
N HIS A 63 -3.28 -3.53 12.90
CA HIS A 63 -4.54 -3.88 13.53
C HIS A 63 -5.72 -3.20 12.83
N ASN A 64 -5.51 -2.02 12.24
CA ASN A 64 -6.57 -1.38 11.45
C ASN A 64 -6.90 -2.21 10.22
N CYS A 65 -5.88 -2.84 9.62
CA CYS A 65 -6.10 -3.71 8.48
C CYS A 65 -6.98 -4.90 8.86
N PHE A 66 -6.73 -5.49 10.01
CA PHE A 66 -7.55 -6.62 10.49
C PHE A 66 -8.97 -6.17 10.77
N LEU A 67 -9.15 -5.01 11.39
CA LEU A 67 -10.48 -4.51 11.67
C LEU A 67 -11.25 -4.20 10.39
N THR A 68 -10.57 -3.64 9.39
CA THR A 68 -11.20 -3.39 8.11
C THR A 68 -11.62 -4.70 7.44
N ALA A 69 -10.76 -5.72 7.50
CA ALA A 69 -11.09 -7.01 6.93
C ALA A 69 -12.32 -7.61 7.62
N LEU A 70 -12.38 -7.45 8.94
CA LEU A 70 -13.52 -7.94 9.70
C LEU A 70 -14.81 -7.22 9.29
N GLU A 71 -14.72 -5.91 9.10
CA GLU A 71 -15.87 -5.13 8.66
C GLU A 71 -16.34 -5.54 7.27
N LEU A 72 -15.39 -5.81 6.38
CA LEU A 72 -15.75 -6.27 5.04
C LEU A 72 -16.48 -7.60 5.09
N ASN A 73 -16.29 -8.36 6.17
CA ASN A 73 -17.00 -9.62 6.36
C ASN A 73 -18.27 -9.42 7.18
N GLY A 74 -18.79 -8.21 7.23
CA GLY A 74 -20.04 -7.91 7.94
C GLY A 74 -19.89 -7.91 9.45
N GLY A 75 -18.70 -7.71 9.95
CA GLY A 75 -18.46 -7.67 11.39
C GLY A 75 -18.50 -9.04 12.02
N LYS A 76 -18.60 -10.10 11.23
CA LYS A 76 -18.69 -11.45 11.75
C LYS A 76 -17.32 -12.09 11.75
N LYS A 77 -17.14 -13.01 12.67
CA LYS A 77 -15.94 -13.82 12.63
C LYS A 77 -15.89 -14.49 11.26
N ILE A 78 -14.75 -14.38 10.62
CA ILE A 78 -14.56 -15.03 9.34
C ILE A 78 -14.46 -16.51 9.61
N GLU A 79 -15.30 -17.28 8.96
CA GLU A 79 -15.24 -18.71 9.10
C GLU A 79 -13.91 -19.17 8.59
N GLY A 80 -13.22 -19.99 9.34
CA GLY A 80 -11.85 -20.35 8.98
C GLY A 80 -10.85 -19.25 9.25
N LEU A 81 -11.17 -18.33 10.17
CA LEU A 81 -10.31 -17.19 10.46
C LEU A 81 -8.90 -17.62 10.83
N ASN A 82 -8.76 -18.71 11.56
CA ASN A 82 -7.44 -19.17 11.93
C ASN A 82 -6.65 -19.60 10.72
N GLU A 83 -7.30 -20.23 9.76
CA GLU A 83 -6.64 -20.61 8.52
C GLU A 83 -6.32 -19.39 7.68
N LEU A 84 -7.24 -18.44 7.65
CA LEU A 84 -7.00 -17.21 6.90
C LEU A 84 -5.86 -16.42 7.53
N ASN A 85 -5.83 -16.34 8.85
CA ASN A 85 -4.74 -15.67 9.55
C ASN A 85 -3.41 -16.36 9.30
N ALA A 86 -3.42 -17.68 9.20
CA ALA A 86 -2.20 -18.41 8.91
C ALA A 86 -1.69 -18.09 7.50
N LYS A 87 -2.58 -17.64 6.62
CA LYS A 87 -2.22 -17.28 5.26
C LYS A 87 -2.04 -15.76 5.11
N ALA A 88 -2.24 -15.02 6.17
CA ALA A 88 -2.11 -13.57 6.12
C ALA A 88 -0.66 -13.17 6.26
N VAL A 89 -0.20 -12.31 5.37
CA VAL A 89 1.16 -11.80 5.43
C VAL A 89 1.06 -10.33 5.79
N GLN A 90 1.71 -9.93 6.87
CA GLN A 90 1.74 -8.54 7.28
C GLN A 90 2.90 -7.85 6.59
N GLY A 91 2.62 -6.72 6.00
CA GLY A 91 3.63 -5.97 5.28
C GLY A 91 3.18 -4.55 5.04
N PHE A 92 3.52 -4.03 3.87
CA PHE A 92 3.30 -2.62 3.56
C PHE A 92 2.99 -2.44 2.09
N LEU A 93 2.28 -1.36 1.81
CA LEU A 93 2.05 -0.93 0.43
C LEU A 93 3.06 0.15 0.08
N THR A 94 3.66 0.03 -1.08
CA THR A 94 4.69 0.96 -1.53
C THR A 94 4.13 1.96 -2.53
N SER A 95 4.90 3.02 -2.73
CA SER A 95 4.52 4.08 -3.66
C SER A 95 4.51 3.63 -5.12
N ASP A 96 5.18 2.52 -5.43
CA ASP A 96 5.14 1.96 -6.78
C ASP A 96 4.15 0.80 -6.88
N ASP A 97 3.16 0.80 -5.99
CA ASP A 97 2.01 -0.11 -6.07
C ASP A 97 2.41 -1.57 -5.90
N ARG A 98 3.25 -1.84 -4.92
CA ARG A 98 3.63 -3.20 -4.59
C ARG A 98 3.33 -3.50 -3.13
N PHE A 99 3.02 -4.75 -2.85
CA PHE A 99 2.96 -5.24 -1.48
C PHE A 99 4.34 -5.82 -1.15
N VAL A 100 4.90 -5.42 -0.02
CA VAL A 100 6.20 -5.92 0.44
C VAL A 100 6.06 -6.40 1.87
N ASP A 101 6.87 -7.38 2.24
CA ASP A 101 6.85 -7.87 3.62
C ASP A 101 7.63 -6.92 4.52
N ARG A 102 7.73 -7.28 5.79
CA ARG A 102 8.38 -6.38 6.76
C ARG A 102 9.87 -6.21 6.51
N LYS A 103 10.51 -7.22 5.93
CA LYS A 103 11.94 -7.13 5.67
C LYS A 103 12.21 -6.23 4.46
N GLU A 104 11.53 -6.49 3.37
CA GLU A 104 11.68 -5.66 2.18
C GLU A 104 11.20 -4.24 2.47
N GLY A 105 10.12 -4.12 3.25
CA GLY A 105 9.63 -2.82 3.67
C GLY A 105 10.67 -2.04 4.44
N GLY A 106 11.42 -2.72 5.31
CA GLY A 106 12.48 -2.07 6.07
C GLY A 106 13.56 -1.51 5.18
N GLN A 107 13.95 -2.24 4.14
CA GLN A 107 14.95 -1.78 3.21
C GLN A 107 14.43 -0.57 2.42
N ILE A 108 13.20 -0.65 1.96
CA ILE A 108 12.61 0.43 1.19
C ILE A 108 12.48 1.70 2.03
N ALA A 109 12.02 1.56 3.27
CA ALA A 109 11.85 2.71 4.14
C ALA A 109 13.20 3.36 4.44
N PHE A 110 14.23 2.56 4.66
CA PHE A 110 15.56 3.09 4.93
C PHE A 110 16.11 3.82 3.70
N ASP A 111 15.99 3.20 2.53
CA ASP A 111 16.50 3.81 1.30
C ASP A 111 15.77 5.10 0.97
N ALA A 112 14.51 5.19 1.36
CA ALA A 112 13.69 6.38 1.12
C ALA A 112 13.87 7.45 2.20
N GLY A 113 14.68 7.17 3.21
CA GLY A 113 14.87 8.13 4.29
C GLY A 113 13.73 8.18 5.29
N GLN A 114 12.85 7.20 5.28
CA GLN A 114 11.72 7.19 6.21
C GLN A 114 12.10 6.69 7.59
N THR A 115 13.18 5.93 7.70
CA THR A 115 13.69 5.47 8.98
C THR A 115 15.15 5.81 9.07
N ALA A 116 15.63 6.01 10.28
CA ALA A 116 17.04 6.34 10.51
C ALA A 116 17.91 5.11 10.47
N LYS A 117 17.34 3.94 10.66
CA LYS A 117 18.11 2.71 10.71
C LYS A 117 17.47 1.66 9.82
N LEU A 118 18.31 0.82 9.24
CA LEU A 118 17.85 -0.32 8.49
C LEU A 118 17.35 -1.37 9.47
N THR A 119 16.16 -1.90 9.21
CA THR A 119 15.60 -2.95 10.04
C THR A 119 15.16 -4.11 9.16
N GLU A 120 15.24 -5.31 9.67
CA GLU A 120 14.75 -6.49 8.97
C GLU A 120 13.31 -6.79 9.32
N CYS A 121 12.71 -6.02 10.21
CA CYS A 121 11.32 -6.21 10.60
C CYS A 121 10.71 -4.84 10.85
N LEU A 122 10.18 -4.25 9.79
CA LEU A 122 9.62 -2.92 9.87
C LEU A 122 8.25 -2.96 10.53
N PHE A 123 8.01 -2.04 11.44
CA PHE A 123 6.69 -1.84 12.03
C PHE A 123 6.18 -0.47 11.63
N SER A 124 4.85 -0.33 11.55
CA SER A 124 4.29 0.96 11.17
C SER A 124 4.67 2.05 12.16
N GLU A 125 4.92 1.68 13.41
CA GLU A 125 5.36 2.63 14.43
C GLU A 125 6.73 3.21 14.12
N ASP A 126 7.52 2.53 13.31
CA ASP A 126 8.84 3.06 12.91
C ASP A 126 8.69 4.19 11.91
N LEU A 127 7.53 4.31 11.27
CA LEU A 127 7.29 5.27 10.21
C LEU A 127 6.50 6.48 10.69
N TYR A 128 5.53 6.26 11.56
CA TYR A 128 4.66 7.34 12.00
C TYR A 128 3.88 7.01 13.28
#